data_50745a51ff6c8f5d980ed05c20ba84e4
#
_entry.id   50745a51ff6c8f5d980ed05c20ba84e4
#
_cell.length_a   1.000
_cell.length_b   1.000
_cell.length_c   1.000
_cell.angle_alpha   90.00
_cell.angle_beta   90.00
_cell.angle_gamma   90.00
#
_symmetry.space_group_name_H-M   'P 1'
#
loop_
_entity.id
_entity.type
_entity.pdbx_description
1 polymer ?
#
loop_
_entity_poly.entity_id
_entity_poly.type
_entity_poly.pdbx_seq_one_letter_code
_entity_poly.pdbx_strand_id
1 'polypeptide(L)'
;LTDVYQVLGEGADLTRYQSTTNTKLNAIDPCVTYDEEGNLWMVFGSWFGGIYLLKLDEETGLRDYATTYETVPNQSDAYYGYKLAGGCSVSGEGPFIIYKDGYYYLFLSYGGLVAEGGYQIRIFRSENITGPYVDEAGNSAVYTSQENNLFTNIGVRIMGSYDWSGNRETRVAQGHNSAYVSE
;
A
#
# COMPACT_ATOMS: atom_id res chain seq x y z
N LEU A 1 -14.38 14.32 -3.69
CA LEU A 1 -14.82 13.19 -2.89
C LEU A 1 -15.66 12.27 -3.77
N THR A 2 -15.27 11.02 -3.90
CA THR A 2 -16.05 10.03 -4.64
C THR A 2 -17.30 9.71 -3.82
N ASP A 3 -18.46 9.83 -4.43
CA ASP A 3 -19.70 9.41 -3.79
C ASP A 3 -19.72 7.88 -3.70
N VAL A 4 -19.76 7.35 -2.50
CA VAL A 4 -19.79 5.91 -2.25
C VAL A 4 -21.00 5.23 -2.89
N TYR A 5 -22.16 5.91 -2.94
CA TYR A 5 -23.35 5.39 -3.57
C TYR A 5 -23.29 5.41 -5.10
N GLN A 6 -22.50 6.29 -5.70
CA GLN A 6 -22.24 6.25 -7.14
C GLN A 6 -21.48 4.97 -7.55
N VAL A 7 -20.64 4.45 -6.64
CA VAL A 7 -19.84 3.24 -6.90
C VAL A 7 -20.61 1.97 -6.52
N LEU A 8 -21.23 1.97 -5.33
CA LEU A 8 -21.84 0.78 -4.75
C LEU A 8 -23.36 0.67 -4.98
N GLY A 9 -23.98 1.73 -5.52
CA GLY A 9 -25.41 1.83 -5.71
C GLY A 9 -26.16 2.40 -4.50
N GLU A 10 -27.34 2.99 -4.76
CA GLU A 10 -28.21 3.51 -3.70
C GLU A 10 -28.64 2.38 -2.76
N GLY A 11 -28.57 2.63 -1.45
CA GLY A 11 -28.96 1.67 -0.42
C GLY A 11 -27.92 0.59 -0.12
N ALA A 12 -26.70 0.69 -0.63
CA ALA A 12 -25.62 -0.23 -0.30
C ALA A 12 -25.35 -0.26 1.21
N ASP A 13 -25.09 -1.45 1.74
CA ASP A 13 -24.65 -1.62 3.13
C ASP A 13 -23.22 -1.11 3.31
N LEU A 14 -23.07 -0.01 4.04
CA LEU A 14 -21.79 0.62 4.33
C LEU A 14 -21.16 0.17 5.66
N THR A 15 -21.76 -0.79 6.37
CA THR A 15 -21.31 -1.23 7.72
C THR A 15 -19.84 -1.66 7.69
N ARG A 16 -19.42 -2.36 6.64
CA ARG A 16 -18.03 -2.81 6.48
C ARG A 16 -17.01 -1.65 6.39
N TYR A 17 -17.41 -0.50 5.87
CA TYR A 17 -16.54 0.67 5.73
C TYR A 17 -16.48 1.52 7.01
N GLN A 18 -17.30 1.20 8.01
CA GLN A 18 -17.33 1.84 9.31
C GLN A 18 -16.51 1.07 10.36
N SER A 19 -16.10 -0.17 10.05
CA SER A 19 -15.29 -0.99 10.94
C SER A 19 -13.95 -0.33 11.24
N THR A 20 -13.51 -0.38 12.48
CA THR A 20 -12.22 0.16 12.95
C THR A 20 -11.05 -0.81 12.75
N THR A 21 -11.31 -2.01 12.23
CA THR A 21 -10.31 -3.08 12.14
C THR A 21 -9.90 -3.38 10.70
N ASN A 22 -10.39 -4.45 10.12
CA ASN A 22 -9.79 -5.02 8.91
C ASN A 22 -10.34 -4.48 7.60
N THR A 23 -11.42 -3.70 7.63
CA THR A 23 -12.09 -3.23 6.41
C THR A 23 -12.08 -1.72 6.25
N LYS A 24 -11.85 -0.97 7.35
CA LYS A 24 -11.71 0.48 7.26
C LYS A 24 -10.39 0.84 6.61
N LEU A 25 -10.46 1.64 5.56
CA LEU A 25 -9.29 2.23 4.95
C LEU A 25 -8.99 3.60 5.58
N ASN A 26 -7.72 3.84 5.84
CA ASN A 26 -7.21 5.18 6.10
C ASN A 26 -6.77 5.77 4.76
N ALA A 27 -7.61 6.62 4.15
CA ALA A 27 -7.41 7.13 2.79
C ALA A 27 -6.42 8.31 2.78
N ILE A 28 -5.15 8.02 3.03
CA ILE A 28 -4.03 8.97 3.01
C ILE A 28 -2.86 8.40 2.19
N ASP A 29 -1.80 9.16 2.08
CA ASP A 29 -0.52 8.81 1.45
C ASP A 29 -0.66 8.36 -0.01
N PRO A 30 -1.31 9.14 -0.89
CA PRO A 30 -1.46 8.74 -2.29
C PRO A 30 -0.16 8.84 -3.06
N CYS A 31 0.11 7.83 -3.89
CA CYS A 31 1.11 7.89 -4.95
C CYS A 31 0.43 7.57 -6.28
N VAL A 32 0.68 8.39 -7.29
CA VAL A 32 0.11 8.23 -8.64
C VAL A 32 1.22 7.80 -9.59
N THR A 33 0.95 6.79 -10.40
CA THR A 33 1.90 6.23 -11.36
C THR A 33 1.19 5.69 -12.60
N TYR A 34 1.93 5.54 -13.69
CA TYR A 34 1.47 4.84 -14.88
C TYR A 34 1.92 3.38 -14.86
N ASP A 35 1.08 2.49 -15.43
CA ASP A 35 1.55 1.16 -15.80
C ASP A 35 2.25 1.17 -17.17
N GLU A 36 2.75 0.01 -17.61
CA GLU A 36 3.41 -0.13 -18.91
C GLU A 36 2.50 0.11 -20.12
N GLU A 37 1.20 -0.02 -19.93
CA GLU A 37 0.19 0.21 -20.97
C GLU A 37 -0.23 1.68 -21.04
N GLY A 38 0.25 2.51 -20.12
CA GLY A 38 -0.07 3.93 -20.01
C GLY A 38 -1.32 4.24 -19.19
N ASN A 39 -1.92 3.27 -18.50
CA ASN A 39 -3.05 3.54 -17.61
C ASN A 39 -2.58 4.23 -16.34
N LEU A 40 -3.38 5.19 -15.87
CA LEU A 40 -3.10 5.94 -14.65
C LEU A 40 -3.69 5.25 -13.42
N TRP A 41 -2.86 5.09 -12.39
CA TRP A 41 -3.21 4.43 -11.14
C TRP A 41 -2.86 5.27 -9.92
N MET A 42 -3.64 5.12 -8.86
CA MET A 42 -3.34 5.66 -7.54
C MET A 42 -3.24 4.53 -6.52
N VAL A 43 -2.07 4.38 -5.92
CA VAL A 43 -1.89 3.55 -4.72
C VAL A 43 -2.03 4.42 -3.49
N PHE A 44 -2.73 3.95 -2.47
CA PHE A 44 -3.04 4.72 -1.26
C PHE A 44 -3.41 3.83 -0.09
N GLY A 45 -3.37 4.38 1.10
CA GLY A 45 -3.77 3.70 2.32
C GLY A 45 -2.69 3.71 3.40
N SER A 46 -3.11 3.47 4.63
CA SER A 46 -2.25 3.43 5.80
C SER A 46 -2.90 2.59 6.89
N TRP A 47 -2.19 1.59 7.40
CA TRP A 47 -2.63 0.72 8.48
C TRP A 47 -3.99 0.03 8.19
N PHE A 48 -4.73 -0.35 9.23
CA PHE A 48 -6.11 -0.88 9.23
C PHE A 48 -6.39 -1.92 8.13
N GLY A 49 -7.19 -1.52 7.13
CA GLY A 49 -7.60 -2.36 6.01
C GLY A 49 -6.50 -2.64 4.99
N GLY A 50 -5.42 -1.86 5.01
CA GLY A 50 -4.25 -2.04 4.15
C GLY A 50 -4.10 -0.97 3.06
N ILE A 51 -3.38 -1.35 2.02
CA ILE A 51 -2.98 -0.52 0.88
C ILE A 51 -3.75 -0.98 -0.35
N TYR A 52 -4.34 -0.03 -1.05
CA TYR A 52 -5.19 -0.30 -2.22
C TYR A 52 -4.71 0.46 -3.45
N LEU A 53 -5.10 -0.06 -4.61
CA LEU A 53 -4.80 0.50 -5.92
C LEU A 53 -6.11 0.78 -6.66
N LEU A 54 -6.26 2.00 -7.14
CA LEU A 54 -7.45 2.46 -7.84
C LEU A 54 -7.06 3.01 -9.21
N LYS A 55 -7.78 2.61 -10.26
CA LYS A 55 -7.59 3.19 -11.59
C LYS A 55 -8.15 4.60 -11.64
N LEU A 56 -7.40 5.48 -12.25
CA LEU A 56 -7.80 6.87 -12.49
C LEU A 56 -8.06 7.08 -13.99
N ASP A 57 -8.94 8.00 -14.27
CA ASP A 57 -9.14 8.56 -15.59
C ASP A 57 -7.99 9.52 -15.91
N GLU A 58 -7.33 9.32 -17.05
CA GLU A 58 -6.10 10.04 -17.40
C GLU A 58 -6.35 11.51 -17.74
N GLU A 59 -7.56 11.85 -18.21
CA GLU A 59 -7.88 13.24 -18.58
C GLU A 59 -8.20 14.09 -17.34
N THR A 60 -8.87 13.49 -16.37
CA THR A 60 -9.38 14.21 -15.19
C THR A 60 -8.56 13.98 -13.93
N GLY A 61 -7.78 12.89 -13.86
CA GLY A 61 -7.09 12.46 -12.65
C GLY A 61 -8.03 11.97 -11.54
N LEU A 62 -9.32 11.83 -11.81
CA LEU A 62 -10.30 11.32 -10.87
C LEU A 62 -10.46 9.79 -11.02
N ARG A 63 -11.21 9.18 -10.11
CA ARG A 63 -11.55 7.76 -10.23
C ARG A 63 -12.10 7.44 -11.61
N ASP A 64 -11.56 6.40 -12.26
CA ASP A 64 -12.18 5.83 -13.46
C ASP A 64 -13.44 5.03 -13.08
N TYR A 65 -14.62 5.60 -13.35
CA TYR A 65 -15.90 4.95 -13.07
C TYR A 65 -16.28 3.87 -14.07
N ALA A 66 -15.57 3.75 -15.21
CA ALA A 66 -15.75 2.65 -16.14
C ALA A 66 -15.10 1.37 -15.62
N THR A 67 -14.08 1.50 -14.76
CA THR A 67 -13.45 0.36 -14.09
C THR A 67 -14.21 -0.01 -12.83
N THR A 68 -14.74 -1.24 -12.79
CA THR A 68 -15.46 -1.80 -11.63
C THR A 68 -14.62 -2.87 -10.95
N TYR A 69 -14.82 -3.03 -9.65
CA TYR A 69 -14.13 -4.01 -8.83
C TYR A 69 -15.13 -4.89 -8.10
N GLU A 70 -14.76 -6.15 -7.92
CA GLU A 70 -15.53 -7.05 -7.04
C GLU A 70 -14.95 -7.00 -5.62
N THR A 71 -15.79 -7.27 -4.63
CA THR A 71 -15.33 -7.47 -3.26
C THR A 71 -14.91 -8.91 -3.06
N VAL A 72 -13.60 -9.15 -3.09
CA VAL A 72 -12.99 -10.46 -2.86
C VAL A 72 -12.04 -10.35 -1.66
N PRO A 73 -12.23 -11.13 -0.58
CA PRO A 73 -11.40 -11.05 0.62
C PRO A 73 -9.90 -11.12 0.30
N ASN A 74 -9.14 -10.17 0.84
CA ASN A 74 -7.69 -10.03 0.68
C ASN A 74 -7.18 -9.81 -0.76
N GLN A 75 -8.06 -9.55 -1.73
CA GLN A 75 -7.68 -9.29 -3.11
C GLN A 75 -8.20 -7.95 -3.63
N SER A 76 -9.46 -7.63 -3.37
CA SER A 76 -10.09 -6.43 -3.88
C SER A 76 -11.31 -6.00 -3.06
N ASP A 77 -11.72 -4.78 -3.28
CA ASP A 77 -12.90 -4.17 -2.71
C ASP A 77 -13.62 -3.34 -3.76
N ALA A 78 -14.93 -3.46 -3.84
CA ALA A 78 -15.74 -2.76 -4.84
C ALA A 78 -15.57 -1.24 -4.78
N TYR A 79 -15.29 -0.68 -3.61
CA TYR A 79 -15.09 0.75 -3.42
C TYR A 79 -13.62 1.17 -3.43
N TYR A 80 -12.71 0.38 -2.84
CA TYR A 80 -11.30 0.75 -2.70
C TYR A 80 -10.40 0.29 -3.86
N GLY A 81 -10.85 -0.67 -4.68
CA GLY A 81 -10.04 -1.24 -5.75
C GLY A 81 -9.25 -2.49 -5.34
N TYR A 82 -8.11 -2.72 -5.98
CA TYR A 82 -7.24 -3.87 -5.70
C TYR A 82 -6.48 -3.70 -4.39
N LYS A 83 -6.43 -4.74 -3.56
CA LYS A 83 -5.64 -4.74 -2.34
C LYS A 83 -4.22 -5.22 -2.63
N LEU A 84 -3.24 -4.34 -2.46
CA LEU A 84 -1.85 -4.64 -2.77
C LEU A 84 -1.06 -5.14 -1.55
N ALA A 85 -1.36 -4.63 -0.36
CA ALA A 85 -0.59 -4.94 0.85
C ALA A 85 -1.37 -4.67 2.14
N GLY A 86 -0.79 -5.05 3.27
CA GLY A 86 -1.31 -4.73 4.59
C GLY A 86 -2.61 -5.45 4.91
N GLY A 87 -3.37 -4.89 5.82
CA GLY A 87 -4.61 -5.45 6.38
C GLY A 87 -4.41 -5.93 7.81
N CYS A 88 -5.51 -6.42 8.42
CA CYS A 88 -5.52 -6.92 9.79
C CYS A 88 -4.99 -5.92 10.82
N SER A 89 -5.09 -4.62 10.56
CA SER A 89 -4.56 -3.53 11.39
C SER A 89 -3.03 -3.60 11.61
N VAL A 90 -2.33 -4.31 10.75
CA VAL A 90 -0.85 -4.30 10.73
C VAL A 90 -0.38 -2.96 10.18
N SER A 91 0.74 -2.43 10.69
CA SER A 91 1.29 -1.19 10.15
C SER A 91 1.73 -1.38 8.69
N GLY A 92 1.75 -0.29 7.97
CA GLY A 92 2.16 -0.21 6.58
C GLY A 92 1.52 1.03 6.00
N GLU A 93 2.34 1.98 5.55
CA GLU A 93 1.90 3.28 5.06
C GLU A 93 2.90 3.85 4.06
N GLY A 94 2.59 5.03 3.50
CA GLY A 94 3.45 5.72 2.55
C GLY A 94 3.75 4.87 1.32
N PRO A 95 2.76 4.29 0.64
CA PRO A 95 3.02 3.44 -0.52
C PRO A 95 3.62 4.25 -1.66
N PHE A 96 4.62 3.68 -2.31
CA PHE A 96 5.22 4.24 -3.52
C PHE A 96 5.51 3.12 -4.51
N ILE A 97 5.15 3.30 -5.79
CA ILE A 97 5.39 2.31 -6.83
C ILE A 97 6.29 2.88 -7.91
N ILE A 98 7.30 2.11 -8.32
CA ILE A 98 8.07 2.32 -9.54
C ILE A 98 8.03 1.05 -10.39
N TYR A 99 8.19 1.23 -11.70
CA TYR A 99 8.41 0.12 -12.63
C TYR A 99 9.85 0.09 -13.11
N LYS A 100 10.47 -1.09 -13.10
CA LYS A 100 11.81 -1.30 -13.64
C LYS A 100 12.03 -2.77 -14.00
N ASP A 101 12.63 -2.99 -15.17
CA ASP A 101 13.11 -4.30 -15.63
C ASP A 101 12.06 -5.42 -15.54
N GLY A 102 10.81 -5.11 -15.95
CA GLY A 102 9.70 -6.08 -15.97
C GLY A 102 8.97 -6.24 -14.63
N TYR A 103 9.27 -5.43 -13.62
CA TYR A 103 8.64 -5.52 -12.30
C TYR A 103 8.17 -4.17 -11.79
N TYR A 104 7.02 -4.18 -11.12
CA TYR A 104 6.57 -3.11 -10.24
C TYR A 104 7.14 -3.34 -8.84
N TYR A 105 7.79 -2.34 -8.29
CA TYR A 105 8.35 -2.36 -6.93
C TYR A 105 7.49 -1.47 -6.04
N LEU A 106 6.89 -2.08 -5.03
CA LEU A 106 6.09 -1.40 -4.01
C LEU A 106 6.94 -1.16 -2.77
N PHE A 107 7.15 0.10 -2.44
CA PHE A 107 7.78 0.55 -1.21
C PHE A 107 6.72 0.86 -0.18
N LEU A 108 6.91 0.41 1.04
CA LEU A 108 6.04 0.67 2.18
C LEU A 108 6.85 0.99 3.42
N SER A 109 6.32 1.89 4.25
CA SER A 109 6.89 2.21 5.54
C SER A 109 6.16 1.47 6.65
N TYR A 110 6.92 0.83 7.54
CA TYR A 110 6.41 0.04 8.65
C TYR A 110 6.96 0.53 9.97
N GLY A 111 6.25 0.24 11.07
CA GLY A 111 6.65 0.64 12.41
C GLY A 111 6.04 1.96 12.84
N GLY A 112 6.57 2.54 13.91
CA GLY A 112 6.12 3.81 14.48
C GLY A 112 7.17 4.90 14.37
N LEU A 113 6.74 6.15 14.37
CA LEU A 113 7.59 7.34 14.18
C LEU A 113 8.47 7.70 15.40
N VAL A 114 8.22 7.08 16.55
CA VAL A 114 9.06 7.28 17.75
C VAL A 114 10.38 6.51 17.65
N ALA A 115 11.37 6.87 18.43
CA ALA A 115 12.71 6.28 18.35
C ALA A 115 12.69 4.74 18.48
N GLU A 116 11.86 4.22 19.38
CA GLU A 116 11.69 2.79 19.64
C GLU A 116 10.70 2.12 18.67
N GLY A 117 10.02 2.90 17.83
CA GLY A 117 8.95 2.44 16.93
C GLY A 117 9.44 1.63 15.74
N GLY A 118 10.76 1.65 15.47
CA GLY A 118 11.37 0.83 14.42
C GLY A 118 10.94 1.20 13.02
N TYR A 119 10.61 2.48 12.75
CA TYR A 119 10.15 2.92 11.44
C TYR A 119 11.16 2.57 10.36
N GLN A 120 10.69 1.95 9.27
CA GLN A 120 11.54 1.36 8.27
C GLN A 120 10.83 1.26 6.92
N ILE A 121 11.60 1.30 5.83
CA ILE A 121 11.11 1.07 4.47
C ILE A 121 11.38 -0.37 4.09
N ARG A 122 10.34 -1.03 3.57
CA ARG A 122 10.42 -2.36 2.98
C ARG A 122 9.93 -2.34 1.54
N ILE A 123 10.44 -3.26 0.73
CA ILE A 123 10.13 -3.39 -0.68
C ILE A 123 9.55 -4.77 -0.98
N PHE A 124 8.58 -4.76 -1.88
CA PHE A 124 7.97 -5.94 -2.50
C PHE A 124 7.98 -5.76 -4.01
N ARG A 125 7.78 -6.82 -4.76
CA ARG A 125 7.67 -6.74 -6.21
C ARG A 125 6.53 -7.58 -6.77
N SER A 126 6.07 -7.20 -7.97
CA SER A 126 5.09 -7.94 -8.77
C SER A 126 5.36 -7.73 -10.26
N GLU A 127 5.03 -8.68 -11.11
CA GLU A 127 5.02 -8.50 -12.57
C GLU A 127 3.82 -7.68 -13.05
N ASN A 128 2.78 -7.55 -12.24
CA ASN A 128 1.58 -6.79 -12.54
C ASN A 128 1.38 -5.67 -11.52
N ILE A 129 0.97 -4.48 -11.97
CA ILE A 129 0.69 -3.35 -11.07
C ILE A 129 -0.41 -3.68 -10.05
N THR A 130 -1.34 -4.54 -10.40
CA THR A 130 -2.44 -5.02 -9.54
C THR A 130 -2.03 -6.11 -8.56
N GLY A 131 -0.77 -6.55 -8.59
CA GLY A 131 -0.24 -7.61 -7.73
C GLY A 131 -0.37 -9.03 -8.33
N PRO A 132 -0.12 -10.07 -7.53
CA PRO A 132 0.26 -10.02 -6.12
C PRO A 132 1.68 -9.51 -5.89
N TYR A 133 1.85 -8.67 -4.89
CA TYR A 133 3.18 -8.22 -4.46
C TYR A 133 3.76 -9.19 -3.43
N VAL A 134 5.01 -9.58 -3.66
CA VAL A 134 5.72 -10.55 -2.80
C VAL A 134 7.13 -10.05 -2.47
N ASP A 135 7.69 -10.53 -1.36
CA ASP A 135 9.10 -10.34 -1.03
C ASP A 135 10.01 -11.37 -1.72
N GLU A 136 11.31 -11.32 -1.46
CA GLU A 136 12.31 -12.23 -2.04
C GLU A 136 12.12 -13.69 -1.68
N ALA A 137 11.42 -13.98 -0.56
CA ALA A 137 11.10 -15.34 -0.11
C ALA A 137 9.72 -15.81 -0.64
N GLY A 138 9.00 -14.97 -1.39
CA GLY A 138 7.67 -15.27 -1.90
C GLY A 138 6.53 -14.99 -0.91
N ASN A 139 6.81 -14.33 0.21
CA ASN A 139 5.76 -13.97 1.17
C ASN A 139 4.92 -12.82 0.63
N SER A 140 3.61 -12.96 0.71
CA SER A 140 2.65 -11.94 0.27
C SER A 140 2.76 -10.66 1.10
N ALA A 141 2.67 -9.51 0.44
CA ALA A 141 2.55 -8.22 1.10
C ALA A 141 1.19 -8.05 1.80
N VAL A 142 0.18 -8.83 1.44
CA VAL A 142 -1.15 -8.82 2.07
C VAL A 142 -1.17 -9.71 3.30
N TYR A 143 -1.57 -9.14 4.44
CA TYR A 143 -1.76 -9.88 5.68
C TYR A 143 -3.16 -10.49 5.76
N THR A 144 -3.24 -11.74 6.19
CA THR A 144 -4.49 -12.47 6.40
C THR A 144 -4.83 -12.65 7.87
N SER A 145 -3.88 -12.37 8.77
CA SER A 145 -4.07 -12.38 10.23
C SER A 145 -3.12 -11.39 10.91
N GLN A 146 -3.44 -11.01 12.16
CA GLN A 146 -2.56 -10.18 12.99
C GLN A 146 -1.31 -10.92 13.52
N GLU A 147 -1.30 -12.25 13.45
CA GLU A 147 -0.18 -13.06 13.93
C GLU A 147 1.07 -12.89 13.07
N ASN A 148 0.91 -12.48 11.84
CA ASN A 148 2.02 -12.05 11.00
C ASN A 148 2.43 -10.63 11.41
N ASN A 149 3.05 -10.52 12.58
CA ASN A 149 3.40 -9.26 13.18
C ASN A 149 4.50 -8.57 12.37
N LEU A 150 4.40 -7.26 12.31
CA LEU A 150 5.30 -6.20 11.85
C LEU A 150 6.78 -6.46 11.82
N PHE A 151 7.24 -7.18 12.78
CA PHE A 151 8.67 -7.39 12.99
C PHE A 151 9.15 -8.72 12.42
N THR A 152 8.24 -9.55 11.96
CA THR A 152 8.56 -10.81 11.31
C THR A 152 8.68 -10.61 9.80
N ASN A 153 9.81 -10.16 9.36
CA ASN A 153 10.46 -10.44 8.07
C ASN A 153 9.66 -10.44 6.75
N ILE A 154 8.44 -9.87 6.67
CA ILE A 154 7.76 -9.70 5.39
C ILE A 154 8.31 -8.44 4.71
N GLY A 155 8.71 -8.60 3.46
CA GLY A 155 9.33 -7.55 2.67
C GLY A 155 10.82 -7.37 2.95
N VAL A 156 11.55 -7.00 1.92
CA VAL A 156 12.99 -6.72 2.04
C VAL A 156 13.18 -5.36 2.67
N ARG A 157 13.78 -5.33 3.85
CA ARG A 157 14.11 -4.07 4.54
C ARG A 157 15.28 -3.39 3.82
N ILE A 158 15.04 -2.19 3.31
CA ILE A 158 16.05 -1.40 2.60
C ILE A 158 16.57 -0.21 3.38
N MET A 159 15.77 0.31 4.32
CA MET A 159 16.14 1.43 5.18
C MET A 159 15.42 1.34 6.52
N GLY A 160 16.02 1.87 7.57
CA GLY A 160 15.41 1.91 8.90
C GLY A 160 16.31 2.62 9.89
N SER A 161 15.87 2.68 11.15
CA SER A 161 16.66 3.25 12.25
C SER A 161 17.96 2.48 12.43
N TYR A 162 19.08 3.19 12.61
CA TYR A 162 20.38 2.60 12.87
C TYR A 162 21.30 3.58 13.59
N ASP A 163 22.28 3.01 14.32
CA ASP A 163 23.37 3.73 14.93
C ASP A 163 24.64 3.56 14.10
N TRP A 164 25.31 4.65 13.81
CA TRP A 164 26.62 4.61 13.18
C TRP A 164 27.70 4.28 14.23
N SER A 165 28.45 3.22 13.97
CA SER A 165 29.59 2.85 14.81
C SER A 165 30.58 4.02 14.90
N GLY A 166 30.88 4.46 16.13
CA GLY A 166 31.80 5.57 16.37
C GLY A 166 31.23 6.97 16.22
N ASN A 167 29.98 7.12 15.85
CA ASN A 167 29.27 8.39 15.83
C ASN A 167 28.08 8.35 16.79
N ARG A 168 27.87 9.37 17.58
CA ARG A 168 26.76 9.43 18.55
C ARG A 168 25.41 9.85 17.92
N GLU A 169 25.37 10.03 16.61
CA GLU A 169 24.15 10.39 15.91
C GLU A 169 23.38 9.14 15.49
N THR A 170 22.29 8.89 16.17
CA THR A 170 21.30 7.88 15.79
C THR A 170 20.40 8.44 14.70
N ARG A 171 20.18 7.67 13.65
CA ARG A 171 19.15 7.95 12.64
C ARG A 171 17.93 7.11 12.97
N VAL A 172 16.80 7.78 13.17
CA VAL A 172 15.53 7.12 13.54
C VAL A 172 14.41 7.54 12.61
N ALA A 173 13.36 6.74 12.55
CA ALA A 173 12.12 7.01 11.83
C ALA A 173 12.31 7.29 10.33
N GLN A 174 13.20 6.56 9.66
CA GLN A 174 13.37 6.66 8.21
C GLN A 174 12.26 5.89 7.49
N GLY A 175 11.45 6.62 6.76
CA GLY A 175 10.31 6.08 6.05
C GLY A 175 9.69 7.10 5.11
N HIS A 176 8.54 6.78 4.55
CA HIS A 176 7.74 7.62 3.67
C HIS A 176 8.56 8.16 2.50
N ASN A 177 9.05 7.25 1.67
CA ASN A 177 9.98 7.58 0.58
C ASN A 177 9.27 7.97 -0.71
N SER A 178 10.02 8.64 -1.56
CA SER A 178 9.83 8.63 -3.01
C SER A 178 11.03 7.94 -3.67
N ALA A 179 10.83 7.44 -4.87
CA ALA A 179 11.88 6.79 -5.66
C ALA A 179 11.78 7.18 -7.13
N TYR A 180 12.89 7.13 -7.84
CA TYR A 180 12.93 7.30 -9.28
C TYR A 180 13.92 6.33 -9.91
N VAL A 181 13.71 6.02 -11.18
CA VAL A 181 14.63 5.22 -11.98
C VAL A 181 15.54 6.19 -12.72
N SER A 182 16.86 6.14 -12.45
CA SER A 182 17.84 6.85 -13.26
C SER A 182 18.11 6.08 -14.55
N GLU A 183 18.29 6.80 -15.64
CA GLU A 183 18.80 6.25 -16.90
C GLU A 183 20.22 5.68 -16.76
#